data_1bd274068561eefb20ad79bd77523027
#
_entry.id   1bd274068561eefb20ad79bd77523027
#
_cell.length_a   1.000
_cell.length_b   1.000
_cell.length_c   1.000
_cell.angle_alpha   90.00
_cell.angle_beta   90.00
_cell.angle_gamma   90.00
#
_symmetry.space_group_name_H-M   'P 1'
#
loop_
_entity.id
_entity.type
_entity.pdbx_description
1 polymer ?
#
loop_
_entity_poly.entity_id
_entity_poly.type
_entity_poly.pdbx_seq_one_letter_code
_entity_poly.pdbx_strand_id
1 'polypeptide(L)'
;MNITALTGFIATDIELRQVGDTVVTSINLAVRDNFKKDTTHFIRVEAWGKTAELLNQYCAKGSKIGVEGSLKVDKFKDKEGNNREVTKVNASRIEFLDSKGSNNASDGQQSQSRPNTNQAQQTRSQAPDENPFANSKGPVDISSDLPF
;
A
#
# COMPACT_ATOMS: atom_id res chain seq x y z
N MET A 1 22.60 -7.16 15.98
CA MET A 1 21.21 -6.72 15.67
C MET A 1 20.85 -7.21 14.27
N ASN A 2 19.70 -7.86 14.08
CA ASN A 2 19.23 -8.37 12.78
C ASN A 2 17.82 -7.83 12.53
N ILE A 3 17.74 -6.66 11.93
CA ILE A 3 16.51 -5.96 11.61
C ILE A 3 16.52 -5.62 10.13
N THR A 4 15.44 -5.94 9.46
CA THR A 4 15.21 -5.67 8.04
C THR A 4 13.86 -4.96 7.92
N ALA A 5 13.82 -3.83 7.23
CA ALA A 5 12.60 -3.11 6.90
C ALA A 5 12.51 -2.93 5.39
N LEU A 6 11.42 -3.36 4.79
CA LEU A 6 11.19 -3.36 3.35
C LEU A 6 9.80 -2.83 3.03
N THR A 7 9.69 -2.08 1.95
CA THR A 7 8.40 -1.67 1.38
C THR A 7 8.31 -2.14 -0.05
N GLY A 8 7.19 -2.76 -0.41
CA GLY A 8 7.02 -3.28 -1.77
C GLY A 8 5.60 -3.76 -2.05
N PHE A 9 5.44 -4.40 -3.19
CA PHE A 9 4.18 -4.99 -3.62
C PHE A 9 4.22 -6.51 -3.52
N ILE A 10 3.13 -7.13 -3.12
CA ILE A 10 3.00 -8.58 -3.09
C ILE A 10 2.95 -9.11 -4.53
N ALA A 11 3.92 -9.93 -4.90
CA ALA A 11 4.05 -10.45 -6.27
C ALA A 11 3.43 -11.83 -6.49
N THR A 12 3.11 -12.54 -5.39
CA THR A 12 2.53 -13.89 -5.41
C THR A 12 1.19 -13.92 -4.71
N ASP A 13 0.41 -14.97 -4.94
CA ASP A 13 -0.80 -15.22 -4.16
C ASP A 13 -0.43 -15.57 -2.70
N ILE A 14 -1.36 -15.29 -1.80
CA ILE A 14 -1.18 -15.54 -0.37
C ILE A 14 -1.85 -16.86 -0.02
N GLU A 15 -1.06 -17.86 0.32
CA GLU A 15 -1.54 -19.17 0.71
C GLU A 15 -1.13 -19.46 2.15
N LEU A 16 -2.12 -19.80 2.99
CA LEU A 16 -1.86 -20.25 4.36
C LEU A 16 -1.55 -21.75 4.36
N ARG A 17 -0.50 -22.13 5.06
CA ARG A 17 -0.13 -23.51 5.31
C ARG A 17 -0.12 -23.77 6.80
N GLN A 18 -0.72 -24.89 7.21
CA GLN A 18 -0.65 -25.34 8.58
C GLN A 18 0.70 -25.98 8.85
N VAL A 19 1.37 -25.54 9.92
CA VAL A 19 2.62 -26.12 10.41
C VAL A 19 2.50 -26.33 11.92
N GLY A 20 2.26 -27.57 12.33
CA GLY A 20 1.90 -27.86 13.73
C GLY A 20 0.63 -27.13 14.16
N ASP A 21 0.71 -26.40 15.25
CA ASP A 21 -0.43 -25.61 15.81
C ASP A 21 -0.49 -24.17 15.28
N THR A 22 0.34 -23.83 14.31
CA THR A 22 0.39 -22.47 13.75
C THR A 22 0.24 -22.46 12.24
N VAL A 23 -0.08 -21.31 11.68
CA VAL A 23 -0.15 -21.10 10.24
C VAL A 23 1.05 -20.31 9.77
N VAL A 24 1.49 -20.55 8.55
CA VAL A 24 2.57 -19.83 7.88
C VAL A 24 2.15 -19.48 6.47
N THR A 25 2.59 -18.32 6.00
CA THR A 25 2.52 -17.95 4.58
C THR A 25 3.88 -17.48 4.09
N SER A 26 4.14 -17.72 2.81
CA SER A 26 5.36 -17.29 2.14
C SER A 26 4.99 -16.54 0.88
N ILE A 27 5.39 -15.28 0.81
CA ILE A 27 5.14 -14.39 -0.32
C ILE A 27 6.45 -13.88 -0.91
N ASN A 28 6.42 -13.48 -2.17
CA ASN A 28 7.51 -12.70 -2.78
C ASN A 28 7.12 -11.24 -2.78
N LEU A 29 7.93 -10.40 -2.17
CA LEU A 29 7.76 -8.96 -2.12
C LEU A 29 8.59 -8.32 -3.23
N ALA A 30 7.95 -7.61 -4.14
CA ALA A 30 8.60 -6.84 -5.19
C ALA A 30 9.04 -5.48 -4.63
N VAL A 31 10.32 -5.34 -4.38
CA VAL A 31 10.95 -4.14 -3.82
C VAL A 31 11.70 -3.41 -4.93
N ARG A 32 11.41 -2.12 -5.11
CA ARG A 32 12.15 -1.28 -6.05
C ARG A 32 13.57 -1.02 -5.55
N ASP A 33 14.51 -1.05 -6.48
CA ASP A 33 15.87 -0.58 -6.20
C ASP A 33 15.87 0.94 -6.00
N ASN A 34 16.60 1.41 -4.98
CA ASN A 34 16.67 2.84 -4.66
C ASN A 34 17.54 3.63 -5.65
N PHE A 35 18.46 2.97 -6.32
CA PHE A 35 19.43 3.59 -7.23
C PHE A 35 19.05 3.39 -8.71
N LYS A 36 18.49 2.22 -9.04
CA LYS A 36 18.10 1.86 -10.39
C LYS A 36 16.58 1.77 -10.51
N LYS A 37 15.96 2.81 -11.05
CA LYS A 37 14.50 2.96 -11.10
C LYS A 37 13.78 1.82 -11.84
N ASP A 38 14.46 1.18 -12.79
CA ASP A 38 13.89 0.09 -13.61
C ASP A 38 14.19 -1.30 -13.04
N THR A 39 14.83 -1.38 -11.87
CA THR A 39 15.18 -2.64 -11.24
C THR A 39 14.23 -2.95 -10.07
N THR A 40 13.71 -4.16 -10.07
CA THR A 40 12.86 -4.67 -9.00
C THR A 40 13.47 -5.96 -8.46
N HIS A 41 13.61 -6.03 -7.15
CA HIS A 41 14.10 -7.21 -6.45
C HIS A 41 12.93 -7.98 -5.83
N PHE A 42 12.91 -9.29 -6.02
CA PHE A 42 11.92 -10.17 -5.42
C PHE A 42 12.49 -10.80 -4.17
N ILE A 43 12.00 -10.38 -3.02
CA ILE A 43 12.49 -10.84 -1.72
C ILE A 43 11.45 -11.77 -1.10
N ARG A 44 11.89 -12.96 -0.73
CA ARG A 44 11.03 -13.92 -0.06
C ARG A 44 10.76 -13.49 1.37
N VAL A 45 9.49 -13.35 1.72
CA VAL A 45 9.01 -12.98 3.05
C VAL A 45 8.15 -14.12 3.59
N GLU A 46 8.45 -14.53 4.81
CA GLU A 46 7.71 -15.56 5.53
C GLU A 46 7.03 -14.92 6.74
N ALA A 47 5.74 -15.14 6.90
CA ALA A 47 4.97 -14.67 8.04
C ALA A 47 4.34 -15.84 8.77
N TRP A 48 4.26 -15.76 10.09
CA TRP A 48 3.80 -16.83 10.97
C TRP A 48 2.61 -16.38 11.83
N GLY A 49 1.75 -17.32 12.17
CA GLY A 49 0.64 -17.15 13.10
C GLY A 49 -0.25 -15.96 12.72
N LYS A 50 -0.51 -15.09 13.66
CA LYS A 50 -1.38 -13.92 13.49
C LYS A 50 -0.99 -13.02 12.33
N THR A 51 0.29 -12.86 12.09
CA THR A 51 0.80 -12.04 10.97
C THR A 51 0.45 -12.66 9.61
N ALA A 52 0.51 -13.99 9.51
CA ALA A 52 0.11 -14.72 8.31
C ALA A 52 -1.42 -14.62 8.07
N GLU A 53 -2.21 -14.74 9.12
CA GLU A 53 -3.68 -14.57 9.04
C GLU A 53 -4.07 -13.18 8.60
N LEU A 54 -3.45 -12.13 9.16
CA LEU A 54 -3.70 -10.75 8.78
C LEU A 54 -3.33 -10.48 7.32
N LEU A 55 -2.21 -11.03 6.83
CA LEU A 55 -1.86 -10.94 5.42
C LEU A 55 -2.93 -11.54 4.53
N ASN A 56 -3.39 -12.74 4.85
CA ASN A 56 -4.40 -13.42 4.05
C ASN A 56 -5.77 -12.72 4.10
N GLN A 57 -6.10 -12.09 5.22
CA GLN A 57 -7.39 -11.41 5.41
C GLN A 57 -7.46 -10.05 4.71
N TYR A 58 -6.37 -9.28 4.73
CA TYR A 58 -6.37 -7.87 4.31
C TYR A 58 -5.60 -7.59 3.04
N CYS A 59 -4.78 -8.52 2.55
CA CYS A 59 -3.95 -8.33 1.38
C CYS A 59 -4.26 -9.34 0.29
N ALA A 60 -3.91 -8.97 -0.92
CA ALA A 60 -3.90 -9.84 -2.08
C ALA A 60 -2.64 -9.58 -2.91
N LYS A 61 -2.42 -10.38 -3.95
CA LYS A 61 -1.41 -10.09 -4.97
C LYS A 61 -1.62 -8.68 -5.53
N GLY A 62 -0.57 -7.88 -5.54
CA GLY A 62 -0.60 -6.48 -5.94
C GLY A 62 -0.75 -5.49 -4.79
N SER A 63 -1.10 -5.91 -3.59
CA SER A 63 -1.17 -5.03 -2.42
C SER A 63 0.20 -4.49 -2.05
N LYS A 64 0.23 -3.22 -1.64
CA LYS A 64 1.43 -2.56 -1.14
C LYS A 64 1.53 -2.71 0.37
N ILE A 65 2.65 -3.23 0.83
CA ILE A 65 2.90 -3.44 2.25
C ILE A 65 4.29 -2.96 2.68
N GLY A 66 4.40 -2.61 3.97
CA GLY A 66 5.66 -2.50 4.69
C GLY A 66 5.88 -3.75 5.53
N VAL A 67 7.09 -4.27 5.52
CA VAL A 67 7.49 -5.46 6.27
C VAL A 67 8.67 -5.11 7.16
N GLU A 68 8.53 -5.37 8.44
CA GLU A 68 9.63 -5.35 9.40
C GLU A 68 9.87 -6.78 9.90
N GLY A 69 11.13 -7.19 9.98
CA GLY A 69 11.47 -8.54 10.40
C GLY A 69 12.96 -8.78 10.51
N SER A 70 13.33 -10.04 10.52
CA SER A 70 14.72 -10.50 10.56
C SER A 70 15.09 -11.27 9.31
N LEU A 71 16.30 -11.05 8.82
CA LEU A 71 16.87 -11.82 7.73
C LEU A 71 17.24 -13.22 8.22
N LYS A 72 16.86 -14.25 7.47
CA LYS A 72 17.25 -15.64 7.69
C LYS A 72 17.83 -16.23 6.42
N VAL A 73 18.82 -17.10 6.60
CA VAL A 73 19.41 -17.89 5.53
C VAL A 73 19.17 -19.35 5.86
N ASP A 74 18.36 -20.01 5.04
CA ASP A 74 18.12 -21.44 5.15
C ASP A 74 19.05 -22.19 4.19
N LYS A 75 19.74 -23.19 4.71
CA LYS A 75 20.59 -24.07 3.93
C LYS A 75 19.89 -25.39 3.71
N PHE A 76 19.84 -25.83 2.47
CA PHE A 76 19.26 -27.12 2.12
C PHE A 76 20.09 -27.79 1.01
N LYS A 77 19.91 -29.10 0.89
CA LYS A 77 20.48 -29.85 -0.22
C LYS A 77 19.42 -30.00 -1.31
N ASP A 78 19.77 -29.68 -2.53
CA ASP A 78 18.90 -29.95 -3.67
C ASP A 78 18.85 -31.45 -4.01
N LYS A 79 18.04 -31.83 -4.97
CA LYS A 79 17.84 -33.20 -5.39
C LYS A 79 19.14 -33.82 -5.98
N GLU A 80 20.07 -32.98 -6.37
CA GLU A 80 21.38 -33.35 -6.95
C GLU A 80 22.48 -33.42 -5.88
N GLY A 81 22.15 -33.18 -4.59
CA GLY A 81 23.06 -33.20 -3.47
C GLY A 81 23.88 -31.93 -3.25
N ASN A 82 23.65 -30.87 -4.02
CA ASN A 82 24.36 -29.61 -3.88
C ASN A 82 23.79 -28.80 -2.70
N ASN A 83 24.65 -28.15 -1.95
CA ASN A 83 24.23 -27.21 -0.91
C ASN A 83 23.70 -25.93 -1.55
N ARG A 84 22.48 -25.59 -1.23
CA ARG A 84 21.83 -24.32 -1.64
C ARG A 84 21.45 -23.50 -0.44
N GLU A 85 21.45 -22.20 -0.61
CA GLU A 85 21.06 -21.25 0.40
C GLU A 85 19.90 -20.40 -0.14
N VAL A 86 18.88 -20.20 0.68
CA VAL A 86 17.77 -19.28 0.40
C VAL A 86 17.72 -18.24 1.49
N THR A 87 17.88 -16.99 1.08
CA THR A 87 17.71 -15.85 1.96
C THR A 87 16.25 -15.44 1.97
N LYS A 88 15.69 -15.28 3.16
CA LYS A 88 14.32 -14.86 3.38
C LYS A 88 14.20 -13.88 4.55
N VAL A 89 13.15 -13.09 4.57
CA VAL A 89 12.80 -12.22 5.70
C VAL A 89 11.71 -12.90 6.50
N ASN A 90 11.94 -13.11 7.78
CA ASN A 90 10.90 -13.56 8.71
C ASN A 90 10.20 -12.33 9.26
N ALA A 91 8.97 -12.09 8.80
CA ALA A 91 8.21 -10.91 9.18
C ALA A 91 7.74 -10.99 10.64
N SER A 92 8.08 -9.98 11.42
CA SER A 92 7.57 -9.76 12.77
C SER A 92 6.39 -8.78 12.79
N ARG A 93 6.39 -7.82 11.87
CA ARG A 93 5.36 -6.80 11.73
C ARG A 93 5.08 -6.50 10.26
N ILE A 94 3.82 -6.22 9.97
CA ILE A 94 3.38 -5.80 8.63
C ILE A 94 2.53 -4.55 8.76
N GLU A 95 2.79 -3.60 7.87
CA GLU A 95 1.99 -2.39 7.72
C GLU A 95 1.30 -2.42 6.36
N PHE A 96 0.00 -2.15 6.36
CA PHE A 96 -0.80 -2.08 5.15
C PHE A 96 -0.71 -0.67 4.58
N LEU A 97 -0.12 -0.54 3.40
CA LEU A 97 0.15 0.75 2.75
C LEU A 97 -0.77 1.03 1.57
N ASP A 98 -1.74 0.15 1.30
CA ASP A 98 -2.79 0.42 0.33
C ASP A 98 -3.73 1.48 0.90
N SER A 99 -3.86 2.60 0.21
CA SER A 99 -4.91 3.57 0.51
C SER A 99 -6.26 2.91 0.27
N LYS A 100 -7.09 2.87 1.30
CA LYS A 100 -8.47 2.40 1.28
C LYS A 100 -9.29 3.33 0.38
N GLY A 101 -9.23 3.13 -0.95
CA GLY A 101 -9.86 4.08 -1.89
C GLY A 101 -9.76 3.70 -3.36
N SER A 102 -9.37 2.49 -3.72
CA SER A 102 -9.31 2.11 -5.14
C SER A 102 -9.89 0.74 -5.43
N ASN A 103 -10.97 0.36 -4.74
CA ASN A 103 -11.87 -0.66 -5.24
C ASN A 103 -13.08 0.02 -5.88
N ASN A 104 -12.82 0.84 -6.90
CA ASN A 104 -13.83 1.07 -7.91
C ASN A 104 -13.60 0.02 -9.00
N ALA A 105 -14.18 -1.14 -8.77
CA ALA A 105 -14.54 -2.03 -9.85
C ALA A 105 -15.35 -1.19 -10.83
N SER A 106 -14.77 -0.96 -11.99
CA SER A 106 -15.46 -0.53 -13.18
C SER A 106 -16.56 -1.55 -13.47
N ASP A 107 -17.76 -1.25 -13.01
CA ASP A 107 -18.95 -1.77 -13.64
C ASP A 107 -19.44 -0.67 -14.57
N GLY A 108 -19.31 -0.97 -15.84
CA GLY A 108 -19.75 -0.13 -16.90
C GLY A 108 -21.26 -0.21 -17.04
N GLN A 109 -21.79 0.78 -17.70
CA GLN A 109 -23.11 0.84 -18.32
C GLN A 109 -24.00 1.91 -17.66
N GLN A 110 -24.52 2.83 -18.30
CA GLN A 110 -25.09 2.92 -19.65
C GLN A 110 -25.58 4.34 -19.85
N SER A 111 -25.23 4.89 -20.97
CA SER A 111 -25.89 6.03 -21.58
C SER A 111 -27.40 5.83 -21.64
N GLN A 112 -28.17 6.78 -21.16
CA GLN A 112 -29.43 7.10 -21.81
C GLN A 112 -29.85 8.56 -21.56
N SER A 113 -29.72 9.29 -22.64
CA SER A 113 -30.70 10.25 -23.23
C SER A 113 -31.42 11.23 -22.29
N ARG A 114 -31.11 12.47 -22.61
CA ARG A 114 -31.97 13.64 -22.33
C ARG A 114 -33.36 13.48 -22.95
N PRO A 115 -34.36 14.14 -22.40
CA PRO A 115 -34.84 15.27 -23.14
C PRO A 115 -34.96 16.56 -22.31
N ASN A 116 -34.68 17.61 -23.03
CA ASN A 116 -34.86 18.99 -22.80
C ASN A 116 -36.35 19.33 -22.70
N THR A 117 -36.77 20.14 -21.72
CA THR A 117 -37.89 21.06 -21.90
C THR A 117 -37.69 22.31 -21.04
N ASN A 118 -37.75 23.42 -21.74
CA ASN A 118 -37.80 24.81 -21.30
C ASN A 118 -38.96 25.11 -20.36
N GLN A 119 -38.81 26.05 -19.48
CA GLN A 119 -39.50 27.34 -19.30
C GLN A 119 -39.45 27.75 -17.83
N ALA A 120 -38.76 28.81 -17.59
CA ALA A 120 -39.25 30.20 -17.43
C ALA A 120 -39.67 30.62 -16.01
N GLN A 121 -38.99 31.67 -15.60
CA GLN A 121 -39.47 32.87 -14.86
C GLN A 121 -39.41 32.89 -13.33
N GLN A 122 -38.47 33.76 -12.90
CA GLN A 122 -38.61 34.87 -11.94
C GLN A 122 -39.00 34.54 -10.49
N THR A 123 -38.17 34.87 -9.53
CA THR A 123 -38.09 36.18 -8.84
C THR A 123 -37.08 36.13 -7.69
N ARG A 124 -36.25 37.14 -7.63
CA ARG A 124 -35.61 37.85 -6.51
C ARG A 124 -35.70 37.23 -5.10
N SER A 125 -34.54 36.99 -4.47
CA SER A 125 -34.25 37.69 -3.21
C SER A 125 -32.74 37.53 -2.89
N GLN A 126 -32.13 38.66 -2.64
CA GLN A 126 -30.79 38.87 -2.18
C GLN A 126 -30.58 38.30 -0.75
N ALA A 127 -29.49 37.63 -0.53
CA ALA A 127 -28.82 37.63 0.76
C ALA A 127 -27.28 37.54 0.50
N PRO A 128 -26.46 38.33 1.18
CA PRO A 128 -25.05 38.47 0.87
C PRO A 128 -24.26 37.30 1.38
N ASP A 129 -23.44 36.76 0.50
CA ASP A 129 -22.44 35.76 0.79
C ASP A 129 -21.27 36.45 1.51
N GLU A 130 -21.28 36.38 2.82
CA GLU A 130 -20.14 36.79 3.62
C GLU A 130 -19.07 35.68 3.55
N ASN A 131 -18.11 35.88 2.66
CA ASN A 131 -16.89 35.11 2.63
C ASN A 131 -15.97 35.57 3.78
N PRO A 132 -15.78 34.77 4.85
CA PRO A 132 -15.01 35.20 6.02
C PRO A 132 -13.51 35.38 5.76
N PHE A 133 -13.03 35.06 4.56
CA PHE A 133 -11.61 35.17 4.18
C PHE A 133 -11.31 36.32 3.20
N ALA A 134 -12.28 37.18 2.88
CA ALA A 134 -12.07 38.26 1.93
C ALA A 134 -11.26 39.47 2.47
N ASN A 135 -10.81 39.43 3.73
CA ASN A 135 -10.13 40.56 4.37
C ASN A 135 -8.73 40.29 4.90
N SER A 136 -8.01 39.33 4.36
CA SER A 136 -6.57 39.21 4.61
C SER A 136 -5.79 40.02 3.59
N LYS A 137 -5.51 41.26 3.95
CA LYS A 137 -4.60 42.14 3.22
C LYS A 137 -3.17 41.67 3.40
N GLY A 138 -2.53 41.30 2.31
CA GLY A 138 -1.10 41.34 2.11
C GLY A 138 -0.31 40.06 2.39
N PRO A 139 0.76 39.87 1.65
CA PRO A 139 1.69 38.76 1.91
C PRO A 139 2.35 38.96 3.27
N VAL A 140 2.29 37.94 4.12
CA VAL A 140 3.02 37.92 5.39
C VAL A 140 4.49 37.71 5.06
N ASP A 141 5.29 38.73 5.30
CA ASP A 141 6.76 38.65 5.19
C ASP A 141 7.29 37.95 6.46
N ILE A 142 7.63 36.67 6.31
CA ILE A 142 8.17 35.83 7.39
C ILE A 142 9.70 35.79 7.39
N SER A 143 10.39 36.73 6.71
CA SER A 143 11.86 36.70 6.58
C SER A 143 12.62 37.22 7.80
N SER A 144 11.93 37.74 8.83
CA SER A 144 12.59 38.31 10.03
C SER A 144 12.49 37.49 11.32
N ASP A 145 11.80 36.34 11.31
CA ASP A 145 11.56 35.57 12.56
C ASP A 145 12.08 34.13 12.51
N LEU A 146 13.09 33.84 11.70
CA LEU A 146 13.77 32.55 11.75
C LEU A 146 15.02 32.65 12.63
N PRO A 147 15.08 31.93 13.78
CA PRO A 147 16.22 31.97 14.70
C PRO A 147 17.32 30.99 14.25
N PHE A 148 17.99 31.28 13.14
CA PHE A 148 19.29 30.68 12.76
C PHE A 148 20.08 31.53 11.81
#